data_74e4184b974c61615b630018e522853f
#
_entry.id   74e4184b974c61615b630018e522853f
#
_cell.length_a   1.000
_cell.length_b   1.000
_cell.length_c   1.000
_cell.angle_alpha   90.00
_cell.angle_beta   90.00
_cell.angle_gamma   90.00
#
_symmetry.space_group_name_H-M   'P 1'
#
loop_
_entity.id
_entity.type
_entity.pdbx_description
1 polymer ?
#
loop_
_entity_poly.entity_id
_entity_poly.type
_entity_poly.pdbx_seq_one_letter_code
_entity_poly.pdbx_strand_id
1 'polypeptide(L)'
;MKNIQTLFSVVLCGLVLAFTATVSAQDLKQGVVTIVHVQGSASYTLDSGTNPNWIPLVAGKVLLAGSTIRTSPDAIVDMVLGKNIGLGLGRQARIVPDRIGLAADAPVRGLVTYTPSAEQNTIRMMSGTTLKIDKLTISDTGVDTVSDTELDLQKGRIFANVKKLSAASQYLIKIPSGIAGVRGTFFGIDASGWCAVLRHQVDLALVGADGKVVTYTVGEGNQFNPGTGETGPVSPSYLNFLSQVFSASTTPYSASFSVATPRTDCFISPGSGSH
;
A
#
# COMPACT_ATOMS: atom_id res chain seq x y z
N MET A 1 55.61 -37.20 27.31
CA MET A 1 55.03 -35.86 27.04
C MET A 1 54.39 -35.67 25.64
N LYS A 2 54.23 -36.75 24.84
CA LYS A 2 53.65 -36.66 23.49
C LYS A 2 52.10 -36.88 23.45
N ASN A 3 51.51 -37.39 24.52
CA ASN A 3 50.06 -37.77 24.52
C ASN A 3 49.13 -36.66 25.07
N ILE A 4 49.63 -35.56 25.62
CA ILE A 4 48.82 -34.47 26.16
C ILE A 4 48.44 -33.45 25.07
N GLN A 5 49.33 -33.28 24.08
CA GLN A 5 49.04 -32.32 22.98
C GLN A 5 47.95 -32.81 22.01
N THR A 6 47.82 -34.15 21.82
CA THR A 6 46.79 -34.75 20.98
C THR A 6 45.41 -34.68 21.62
N LEU A 7 45.31 -34.78 22.96
CA LEU A 7 44.03 -34.68 23.67
C LEU A 7 43.46 -33.25 23.63
N PHE A 8 44.32 -32.22 23.70
CA PHE A 8 43.87 -30.82 23.63
C PHE A 8 43.40 -30.41 22.25
N SER A 9 43.96 -31.01 21.18
CA SER A 9 43.56 -30.70 19.79
C SER A 9 42.21 -31.28 19.44
N VAL A 10 41.84 -32.45 19.99
CA VAL A 10 40.53 -33.11 19.73
C VAL A 10 39.42 -32.46 20.51
N VAL A 11 39.66 -31.93 21.71
CA VAL A 11 38.66 -31.22 22.53
C VAL A 11 38.38 -29.82 21.94
N LEU A 12 39.37 -29.14 21.35
CA LEU A 12 39.21 -27.84 20.73
C LEU A 12 38.45 -27.91 19.39
N CYS A 13 38.60 -29.02 18.62
CA CYS A 13 37.84 -29.24 17.38
C CYS A 13 36.38 -29.63 17.64
N GLY A 14 36.08 -30.30 18.78
CA GLY A 14 34.71 -30.66 19.16
C GLY A 14 33.84 -29.49 19.66
N LEU A 15 34.48 -28.40 20.12
CA LEU A 15 33.73 -27.25 20.68
C LEU A 15 33.33 -26.20 19.62
N VAL A 16 33.90 -26.28 18.42
CA VAL A 16 33.58 -25.34 17.32
C VAL A 16 32.37 -25.79 16.49
N LEU A 17 31.91 -27.00 16.63
CA LEU A 17 30.80 -27.57 15.84
C LEU A 17 29.40 -27.42 16.48
N ALA A 18 29.25 -26.73 17.62
CA ALA A 18 27.98 -26.65 18.36
C ALA A 18 27.25 -25.31 18.21
N PHE A 19 27.73 -24.36 17.40
CA PHE A 19 27.02 -23.12 17.08
C PHE A 19 26.59 -23.10 15.61
N THR A 20 25.79 -24.09 15.20
CA THR A 20 24.87 -23.87 14.09
C THR A 20 23.72 -23.06 14.65
N ALA A 21 23.86 -21.73 14.66
CA ALA A 21 22.71 -20.85 14.80
C ALA A 21 21.77 -21.21 13.67
N THR A 22 20.67 -21.87 13.99
CA THR A 22 19.53 -21.99 13.10
C THR A 22 19.02 -20.58 12.88
N VAL A 23 19.50 -19.93 11.82
CA VAL A 23 18.85 -18.73 11.28
C VAL A 23 17.47 -19.22 10.84
N SER A 24 16.48 -19.03 11.70
CA SER A 24 15.08 -19.18 11.31
C SER A 24 14.88 -18.26 10.12
N ALA A 25 14.72 -18.84 8.95
CA ALA A 25 14.27 -18.08 7.77
C ALA A 25 12.92 -17.46 8.17
N GLN A 26 12.91 -16.15 8.37
CA GLN A 26 11.67 -15.41 8.62
C GLN A 26 10.79 -15.63 7.39
N ASP A 27 9.59 -16.14 7.60
CA ASP A 27 8.60 -16.37 6.55
C ASP A 27 8.08 -14.98 6.07
N LEU A 28 8.80 -14.41 5.11
CA LEU A 28 8.44 -13.13 4.48
C LEU A 28 7.22 -13.35 3.59
N LYS A 29 6.07 -12.92 4.07
CA LYS A 29 4.83 -12.95 3.28
C LYS A 29 4.72 -11.67 2.46
N GLN A 30 4.31 -11.82 1.22
CA GLN A 30 3.99 -10.68 0.38
C GLN A 30 2.76 -9.96 0.94
N GLY A 31 2.91 -8.65 1.20
CA GLY A 31 1.80 -7.80 1.53
C GLY A 31 0.98 -7.42 0.29
N VAL A 32 -0.20 -6.89 0.51
CA VAL A 32 -1.11 -6.46 -0.56
C VAL A 32 -1.55 -5.02 -0.36
N VAL A 33 -1.94 -4.39 -1.47
CA VAL A 33 -2.63 -3.10 -1.47
C VAL A 33 -4.08 -3.36 -1.83
N THR A 34 -4.98 -3.01 -0.92
CA THR A 34 -6.43 -3.13 -1.15
C THR A 34 -7.00 -1.76 -1.44
N ILE A 35 -7.61 -1.60 -2.61
CA ILE A 35 -8.30 -0.38 -3.00
C ILE A 35 -9.64 -0.34 -2.29
N VAL A 36 -9.82 0.65 -1.44
CA VAL A 36 -11.02 0.74 -0.61
C VAL A 36 -12.03 1.76 -1.16
N HIS A 37 -11.54 2.81 -1.85
CA HIS A 37 -12.41 3.82 -2.44
C HIS A 37 -11.80 4.36 -3.74
N VAL A 38 -12.63 4.63 -4.73
CA VAL A 38 -12.28 5.31 -5.98
C VAL A 38 -13.36 6.33 -6.27
N GLN A 39 -12.99 7.59 -6.29
CA GLN A 39 -13.81 8.69 -6.76
C GLN A 39 -13.20 9.18 -8.08
N GLY A 40 -14.01 9.42 -9.08
CA GLY A 40 -13.54 9.78 -10.43
C GLY A 40 -12.92 8.58 -11.16
N SER A 41 -11.99 8.85 -12.06
CA SER A 41 -11.36 7.82 -12.90
C SER A 41 -9.93 7.53 -12.46
N ALA A 42 -9.63 6.26 -12.25
CA ALA A 42 -8.29 5.80 -11.93
C ALA A 42 -7.97 4.52 -12.70
N SER A 43 -6.71 4.22 -12.90
CA SER A 43 -6.27 3.00 -13.58
C SER A 43 -4.99 2.46 -12.94
N TYR A 44 -4.73 1.18 -13.17
CA TYR A 44 -3.50 0.53 -12.74
C TYR A 44 -2.89 -0.30 -13.86
N THR A 45 -1.61 -0.59 -13.73
CA THR A 45 -0.90 -1.53 -14.59
C THR A 45 0.04 -2.39 -13.77
N LEU A 46 0.31 -3.59 -14.25
CA LEU A 46 1.36 -4.49 -13.74
C LEU A 46 2.59 -4.45 -14.64
N ASP A 47 2.50 -3.73 -15.74
CA ASP A 47 3.54 -3.63 -16.75
C ASP A 47 4.39 -2.37 -16.52
N SER A 48 5.71 -2.55 -16.47
CA SER A 48 6.69 -1.47 -16.33
C SER A 48 7.27 -1.03 -17.69
N GLY A 49 6.77 -1.59 -18.80
CA GLY A 49 7.25 -1.30 -20.15
C GLY A 49 6.88 0.10 -20.67
N THR A 50 7.40 0.43 -21.84
CA THR A 50 7.19 1.74 -22.50
C THR A 50 5.73 2.00 -22.91
N ASN A 51 4.92 0.94 -23.10
CA ASN A 51 3.50 1.01 -23.45
C ASN A 51 2.68 0.16 -22.47
N PRO A 52 2.52 0.60 -21.22
CA PRO A 52 1.82 -0.19 -20.22
C PRO A 52 0.33 -0.33 -20.53
N ASN A 53 -0.20 -1.53 -20.38
CA ASN A 53 -1.62 -1.77 -20.47
C ASN A 53 -2.32 -1.25 -19.21
N TRP A 54 -3.08 -0.18 -19.34
CA TRP A 54 -3.80 0.43 -18.23
C TRP A 54 -5.20 -0.15 -18.09
N ILE A 55 -5.48 -0.71 -16.92
CA ILE A 55 -6.74 -1.34 -16.55
C ILE A 55 -7.51 -0.40 -15.61
N PRO A 56 -8.82 -0.18 -15.83
CA PRO A 56 -9.63 0.62 -14.90
C PRO A 56 -9.54 0.11 -13.47
N LEU A 57 -9.33 1.02 -12.52
CA LEU A 57 -9.25 0.71 -11.10
C LEU A 57 -10.62 0.86 -10.45
N VAL A 58 -11.01 -0.13 -9.67
CA VAL A 58 -12.27 -0.14 -8.92
C VAL A 58 -12.04 -0.46 -7.45
N ALA A 59 -12.94 -0.02 -6.60
CA ALA A 59 -12.93 -0.40 -5.19
C ALA A 59 -13.04 -1.94 -5.04
N GLY A 60 -12.36 -2.50 -4.06
CA GLY A 60 -12.26 -3.95 -3.86
C GLY A 60 -11.10 -4.61 -4.59
N LYS A 61 -10.44 -3.93 -5.52
CA LYS A 61 -9.27 -4.47 -6.20
C LYS A 61 -8.11 -4.64 -5.24
N VAL A 62 -7.46 -5.81 -5.31
CA VAL A 62 -6.22 -6.11 -4.58
C VAL A 62 -5.07 -6.08 -5.58
N LEU A 63 -4.02 -5.35 -5.22
CA LEU A 63 -2.80 -5.17 -6.01
C LEU A 63 -1.60 -5.67 -5.20
N LEU A 64 -0.55 -6.08 -5.91
CA LEU A 64 0.72 -6.55 -5.35
C LEU A 64 1.84 -5.55 -5.64
N ALA A 65 3.00 -5.77 -5.04
CA ALA A 65 4.23 -5.09 -5.43
C ALA A 65 4.48 -5.28 -6.95
N GLY A 66 5.04 -4.26 -7.59
CA GLY A 66 5.19 -4.16 -9.05
C GLY A 66 4.04 -3.40 -9.73
N SER A 67 2.91 -3.18 -9.05
CA SER A 67 1.78 -2.43 -9.62
C SER A 67 2.06 -0.92 -9.62
N THR A 68 1.63 -0.24 -10.70
CA THR A 68 1.59 1.23 -10.79
C THR A 68 0.14 1.69 -10.90
N ILE A 69 -0.22 2.69 -10.11
CA ILE A 69 -1.56 3.28 -10.05
C ILE A 69 -1.46 4.73 -10.53
N ARG A 70 -2.45 5.18 -11.32
CA ARG A 70 -2.61 6.59 -11.68
C ARG A 70 -4.04 7.06 -11.48
N THR A 71 -4.18 8.30 -11.03
CA THR A 71 -5.46 9.00 -10.88
C THR A 71 -5.58 10.06 -11.99
N SER A 72 -6.81 10.25 -12.49
CA SER A 72 -7.13 11.38 -13.38
C SER A 72 -7.16 12.72 -12.61
N PRO A 73 -7.27 13.87 -13.29
CA PRO A 73 -7.24 15.19 -12.65
C PRO A 73 -8.37 15.45 -11.63
N ASP A 74 -9.43 14.68 -11.65
CA ASP A 74 -10.62 14.79 -10.79
C ASP A 74 -10.77 13.61 -9.82
N ALA A 75 -9.81 12.68 -9.81
CA ALA A 75 -9.94 11.44 -9.07
C ALA A 75 -9.23 11.47 -7.70
N ILE A 76 -9.79 10.72 -6.78
CA ILE A 76 -9.21 10.38 -5.47
C ILE A 76 -9.27 8.86 -5.32
N VAL A 77 -8.19 8.26 -4.84
CA VAL A 77 -8.13 6.83 -4.54
C VAL A 77 -7.64 6.63 -3.11
N ASP A 78 -8.43 5.90 -2.32
CA ASP A 78 -8.02 5.46 -0.99
C ASP A 78 -7.65 3.99 -1.02
N MET A 79 -6.53 3.65 -0.40
CA MET A 79 -6.00 2.30 -0.33
C MET A 79 -5.45 1.96 1.05
N VAL A 80 -5.44 0.67 1.36
CA VAL A 80 -4.88 0.09 2.58
C VAL A 80 -3.74 -0.82 2.20
N LEU A 81 -2.60 -0.65 2.87
CA LEU A 81 -1.40 -1.45 2.67
C LEU A 81 -1.21 -2.39 3.86
N GLY A 82 -0.90 -3.64 3.58
CA GLY A 82 -0.61 -4.60 4.64
C GLY A 82 -1.08 -6.01 4.34
N LYS A 83 -1.62 -6.67 5.36
CA LYS A 83 -2.27 -7.97 5.20
C LYS A 83 -3.55 -7.79 4.39
N ASN A 84 -3.94 -8.83 3.65
CA ASN A 84 -5.22 -8.79 2.92
C ASN A 84 -6.35 -8.59 3.94
N ILE A 85 -7.01 -7.44 3.87
CA ILE A 85 -8.07 -7.08 4.81
C ILE A 85 -9.40 -7.76 4.48
N GLY A 86 -9.42 -8.66 3.47
CA GLY A 86 -10.65 -9.32 3.04
C GLY A 86 -11.79 -8.34 3.15
N LEU A 87 -11.95 -7.44 2.17
CA LEU A 87 -13.10 -6.53 2.19
C LEU A 87 -14.32 -7.41 2.37
N GLY A 88 -14.92 -7.36 3.57
CA GLY A 88 -16.11 -8.11 3.83
C GLY A 88 -17.08 -7.72 2.74
N LEU A 89 -17.28 -8.60 1.77
CA LEU A 89 -18.51 -8.59 1.01
C LEU A 89 -19.56 -8.70 2.11
N GLY A 90 -20.08 -7.53 2.52
CA GLY A 90 -21.08 -7.49 3.56
C GLY A 90 -22.06 -8.57 3.19
N ARG A 91 -22.41 -9.47 4.12
CA ARG A 91 -23.31 -10.62 3.90
C ARG A 91 -24.72 -10.19 3.47
N GLN A 92 -24.79 -9.24 2.58
CA GLN A 92 -25.98 -8.80 1.87
C GLN A 92 -25.71 -8.76 0.35
N ALA A 93 -24.91 -9.71 -0.18
CA ALA A 93 -25.29 -10.25 -1.46
C ALA A 93 -26.58 -11.03 -1.22
N ARG A 94 -27.65 -10.33 -0.91
CA ARG A 94 -28.99 -10.84 -1.02
C ARG A 94 -29.20 -10.98 -2.52
N ILE A 95 -28.84 -12.15 -3.06
CA ILE A 95 -29.44 -12.63 -4.28
C ILE A 95 -30.92 -12.70 -3.91
N VAL A 96 -31.66 -11.66 -4.20
CA VAL A 96 -33.10 -11.72 -4.27
C VAL A 96 -33.34 -12.46 -5.58
N PRO A 97 -33.72 -13.76 -5.58
CA PRO A 97 -34.26 -14.36 -6.76
C PRO A 97 -35.59 -13.66 -6.95
N ASP A 98 -35.58 -12.61 -7.75
CA ASP A 98 -36.83 -12.06 -8.24
C ASP A 98 -37.40 -13.14 -9.17
N ARG A 99 -38.53 -13.68 -8.74
CA ARG A 99 -39.48 -14.55 -9.43
C ARG A 99 -38.99 -15.17 -10.73
N ILE A 100 -39.04 -16.50 -10.77
CA ILE A 100 -38.98 -17.35 -11.94
C ILE A 100 -39.57 -16.61 -13.17
N GLY A 101 -38.70 -16.07 -14.03
CA GLY A 101 -39.11 -15.38 -15.24
C GLY A 101 -38.03 -14.44 -15.74
N LEU A 102 -37.05 -14.98 -16.51
CA LEU A 102 -36.38 -14.27 -17.60
C LEU A 102 -35.70 -12.91 -17.26
N ALA A 103 -34.78 -12.86 -16.32
CA ALA A 103 -33.84 -11.76 -16.25
C ALA A 103 -32.43 -12.31 -16.02
N ALA A 104 -31.90 -12.98 -17.04
CA ALA A 104 -30.51 -13.45 -17.05
C ALA A 104 -29.45 -12.28 -17.11
N ASP A 105 -29.93 -11.04 -17.25
CA ASP A 105 -29.10 -9.87 -17.48
C ASP A 105 -29.07 -8.88 -16.31
N ALA A 106 -29.54 -9.24 -15.13
CA ALA A 106 -29.48 -8.33 -13.99
C ALA A 106 -28.03 -8.21 -13.48
N PRO A 107 -27.43 -7.00 -13.46
CA PRO A 107 -26.08 -6.83 -12.95
C PRO A 107 -26.00 -7.23 -11.48
N VAL A 108 -24.99 -8.02 -11.12
CA VAL A 108 -24.72 -8.33 -9.71
C VAL A 108 -24.28 -7.05 -9.03
N ARG A 109 -25.08 -6.57 -8.10
CA ARG A 109 -24.76 -5.41 -7.27
C ARG A 109 -24.18 -5.88 -5.94
N GLY A 110 -23.04 -5.35 -5.58
CA GLY A 110 -22.39 -5.60 -4.30
C GLY A 110 -22.19 -4.32 -3.52
N LEU A 111 -22.15 -4.43 -2.20
CA LEU A 111 -21.79 -3.36 -1.29
C LEU A 111 -20.45 -3.73 -0.65
N VAL A 112 -19.43 -2.91 -0.85
CA VAL A 112 -18.15 -3.01 -0.14
C VAL A 112 -18.20 -2.05 1.04
N THR A 113 -18.13 -2.58 2.25
CA THR A 113 -18.01 -1.78 3.46
C THR A 113 -16.60 -1.91 3.99
N TYR A 114 -15.96 -0.79 4.24
CA TYR A 114 -14.64 -0.73 4.85
C TYR A 114 -14.71 0.07 6.15
N THR A 115 -14.19 -0.52 7.22
CA THR A 115 -14.00 0.16 8.50
C THR A 115 -12.50 0.28 8.76
N PRO A 116 -11.93 1.49 8.74
CA PRO A 116 -10.53 1.71 9.03
C PRO A 116 -10.16 1.20 10.42
N SER A 117 -8.97 0.61 10.53
CA SER A 117 -8.36 0.22 11.80
C SER A 117 -7.13 1.06 12.07
N ALA A 118 -6.90 1.44 13.32
CA ALA A 118 -5.71 2.19 13.74
C ALA A 118 -4.38 1.46 13.45
N GLU A 119 -4.45 0.14 13.21
CA GLU A 119 -3.28 -0.67 12.90
C GLU A 119 -2.99 -0.80 11.40
N GLN A 120 -3.74 -0.14 10.55
CA GLN A 120 -3.56 -0.22 9.10
C GLN A 120 -2.82 1.00 8.57
N ASN A 121 -1.93 0.77 7.60
CA ASN A 121 -1.34 1.84 6.82
C ASN A 121 -2.31 2.22 5.70
N THR A 122 -2.72 3.48 5.64
CA THR A 122 -3.64 3.98 4.61
C THR A 122 -2.97 5.06 3.78
N ILE A 123 -3.30 5.10 2.50
CA ILE A 123 -2.86 6.14 1.57
C ILE A 123 -4.07 6.67 0.83
N ARG A 124 -4.16 8.00 0.76
CA ARG A 124 -5.03 8.73 -0.17
C ARG A 124 -4.20 9.31 -1.29
N MET A 125 -4.42 8.87 -2.50
CA MET A 125 -3.88 9.47 -3.71
C MET A 125 -4.79 10.60 -4.16
N MET A 126 -4.20 11.77 -4.38
CA MET A 126 -4.90 12.93 -4.91
C MET A 126 -4.95 12.88 -6.44
N SER A 127 -5.68 13.83 -7.02
CA SER A 127 -5.79 13.98 -8.49
C SER A 127 -4.43 14.11 -9.17
N GLY A 128 -4.32 13.53 -10.38
CA GLY A 128 -3.11 13.60 -11.21
C GLY A 128 -1.88 12.90 -10.61
N THR A 129 -2.08 11.94 -9.72
CA THR A 129 -1.01 11.21 -9.02
C THR A 129 -0.66 9.92 -9.73
N THR A 130 0.64 9.60 -9.80
CA THR A 130 1.17 8.30 -10.24
C THR A 130 2.04 7.73 -9.13
N LEU A 131 1.66 6.56 -8.62
CA LEU A 131 2.31 5.86 -7.52
C LEU A 131 2.58 4.42 -7.91
N LYS A 132 3.84 3.99 -7.80
CA LYS A 132 4.24 2.61 -7.99
C LYS A 132 4.51 1.96 -6.62
N ILE A 133 4.15 0.71 -6.49
CA ILE A 133 4.41 -0.11 -5.30
C ILE A 133 5.65 -0.95 -5.61
N ASP A 134 6.82 -0.51 -5.15
CA ASP A 134 8.07 -1.23 -5.44
C ASP A 134 8.22 -2.47 -4.55
N LYS A 135 7.90 -2.33 -3.26
CA LYS A 135 8.04 -3.43 -2.29
C LYS A 135 6.95 -3.34 -1.23
N LEU A 136 6.43 -4.48 -0.86
CA LEU A 136 5.51 -4.61 0.27
C LEU A 136 5.62 -6.02 0.82
N THR A 137 6.36 -6.18 1.90
CA THR A 137 6.53 -7.47 2.59
C THR A 137 6.18 -7.35 4.06
N ILE A 138 5.70 -8.44 4.63
CA ILE A 138 5.27 -8.52 6.02
C ILE A 138 5.79 -9.83 6.58
N SER A 139 6.45 -9.76 7.72
CA SER A 139 6.86 -10.92 8.51
C SER A 139 6.24 -10.83 9.90
N ASP A 140 5.62 -11.89 10.33
CA ASP A 140 5.11 -12.02 11.69
C ASP A 140 6.14 -12.81 12.50
N THR A 141 6.76 -12.15 13.47
CA THR A 141 7.78 -12.77 14.32
C THR A 141 7.19 -13.45 15.57
N GLY A 142 5.85 -13.41 15.70
CA GLY A 142 5.15 -13.91 16.90
C GLY A 142 5.14 -12.89 18.07
N VAL A 143 6.13 -12.02 18.12
CA VAL A 143 6.24 -10.94 19.14
C VAL A 143 5.86 -9.59 18.52
N ASP A 144 6.23 -9.38 17.26
CA ASP A 144 6.00 -8.14 16.53
C ASP A 144 5.76 -8.42 15.04
N THR A 145 5.17 -7.47 14.34
CA THR A 145 5.02 -7.51 12.89
C THR A 145 6.06 -6.59 12.26
N VAL A 146 6.99 -7.18 11.51
CA VAL A 146 7.98 -6.43 10.72
C VAL A 146 7.43 -6.26 9.32
N SER A 147 7.44 -5.02 8.82
CA SER A 147 7.01 -4.70 7.46
C SER A 147 8.08 -3.90 6.73
N ASP A 148 8.24 -4.19 5.44
CA ASP A 148 9.12 -3.44 4.57
C ASP A 148 8.29 -2.95 3.38
N THR A 149 8.14 -1.61 3.32
CA THR A 149 7.30 -0.94 2.33
C THR A 149 8.15 0.08 1.58
N GLU A 150 8.19 -0.07 0.25
CA GLU A 150 8.80 0.92 -0.64
C GLU A 150 7.79 1.33 -1.69
N LEU A 151 7.54 2.63 -1.78
CA LEU A 151 6.66 3.27 -2.75
C LEU A 151 7.48 4.22 -3.62
N ASP A 152 7.07 4.40 -4.87
CA ASP A 152 7.67 5.35 -5.79
C ASP A 152 6.59 6.34 -6.26
N LEU A 153 6.60 7.54 -5.69
CA LEU A 153 5.71 8.63 -6.04
C LEU A 153 6.31 9.41 -7.22
N GLN A 154 5.96 9.00 -8.42
CA GLN A 154 6.50 9.56 -9.67
C GLN A 154 5.90 10.93 -10.00
N LYS A 155 4.63 11.16 -9.62
CA LYS A 155 3.90 12.40 -9.90
C LYS A 155 2.77 12.62 -8.92
N GLY A 156 2.44 13.89 -8.67
CA GLY A 156 1.27 14.28 -7.88
C GLY A 156 1.53 14.23 -6.37
N ARG A 157 0.49 13.96 -5.60
CA ARG A 157 0.50 14.08 -4.14
C ARG A 157 -0.25 12.94 -3.48
N ILE A 158 0.28 12.47 -2.36
CA ILE A 158 -0.37 11.52 -1.47
C ILE A 158 -0.47 12.06 -0.05
N PHE A 159 -1.49 11.59 0.68
CA PHE A 159 -1.57 11.67 2.14
C PHE A 159 -1.51 10.27 2.68
N ALA A 160 -0.66 10.05 3.67
CA ALA A 160 -0.46 8.74 4.25
C ALA A 160 -0.65 8.78 5.77
N ASN A 161 -1.37 7.79 6.28
CA ASN A 161 -1.46 7.48 7.69
C ASN A 161 -0.74 6.17 7.92
N VAL A 162 0.47 6.25 8.43
CA VAL A 162 1.33 5.10 8.71
C VAL A 162 1.22 4.80 10.20
N LYS A 163 0.87 3.57 10.57
CA LYS A 163 0.87 3.11 11.95
C LYS A 163 2.27 3.17 12.56
N LYS A 164 2.36 3.16 13.88
CA LYS A 164 3.65 3.02 14.54
C LYS A 164 4.33 1.71 14.11
N LEU A 165 5.50 1.84 13.54
CA LEU A 165 6.29 0.73 13.01
C LEU A 165 7.19 0.15 14.10
N SER A 166 7.45 -1.16 14.04
CA SER A 166 8.50 -1.79 14.85
C SER A 166 9.88 -1.26 14.45
N ALA A 167 10.86 -1.41 15.33
CA ALA A 167 12.22 -0.92 15.07
C ALA A 167 12.86 -1.55 13.82
N ALA A 168 12.48 -2.79 13.50
CA ALA A 168 12.96 -3.53 12.33
C ALA A 168 12.17 -3.25 11.05
N SER A 169 11.04 -2.54 11.14
CA SER A 169 10.21 -2.19 9.99
C SER A 169 10.76 -0.98 9.24
N GLN A 170 10.51 -0.93 7.93
CA GLN A 170 10.91 0.16 7.06
C GLN A 170 9.70 0.64 6.23
N TYR A 171 9.58 1.95 6.07
CA TYR A 171 8.58 2.57 5.20
C TYR A 171 9.21 3.73 4.46
N LEU A 172 9.47 3.54 3.17
CA LEU A 172 10.15 4.48 2.30
C LEU A 172 9.23 4.93 1.17
N ILE A 173 9.30 6.23 0.86
CA ILE A 173 8.66 6.80 -0.32
C ILE A 173 9.74 7.46 -1.16
N LYS A 174 10.00 6.89 -2.32
CA LYS A 174 10.85 7.48 -3.34
C LYS A 174 10.09 8.60 -4.03
N ILE A 175 10.77 9.68 -4.31
CA ILE A 175 10.30 10.82 -5.11
C ILE A 175 11.40 11.18 -6.12
N PRO A 176 11.13 11.93 -7.19
CA PRO A 176 12.15 12.27 -8.19
C PRO A 176 13.40 12.93 -7.63
N SER A 177 13.28 13.69 -6.53
CA SER A 177 14.39 14.41 -5.90
C SER A 177 15.01 13.68 -4.71
N GLY A 178 14.53 12.50 -4.31
CA GLY A 178 15.09 11.80 -3.15
C GLY A 178 14.19 10.73 -2.54
N ILE A 179 14.27 10.59 -1.22
CA ILE A 179 13.54 9.57 -0.45
C ILE A 179 13.01 10.18 0.85
N ALA A 180 11.78 9.83 1.22
CA ALA A 180 11.19 10.07 2.52
C ALA A 180 11.16 8.78 3.35
N GLY A 181 11.71 8.83 4.56
CA GLY A 181 11.63 7.77 5.57
C GLY A 181 10.56 8.08 6.61
N VAL A 182 9.69 7.12 6.92
CA VAL A 182 8.52 7.31 7.77
C VAL A 182 8.47 6.28 8.89
N ARG A 183 8.12 6.72 10.12
CA ARG A 183 8.00 5.82 11.29
C ARG A 183 6.75 6.12 12.11
N GLY A 184 5.57 5.85 11.55
CA GLY A 184 4.32 6.01 12.30
C GLY A 184 3.82 7.45 12.34
N THR A 185 3.41 7.97 11.19
CA THR A 185 3.19 9.39 10.95
C THR A 185 1.94 9.60 10.10
N PHE A 186 1.20 10.67 10.35
CA PHE A 186 0.25 11.21 9.38
C PHE A 186 0.86 12.43 8.68
N PHE A 187 0.99 12.36 7.36
CA PHE A 187 1.66 13.36 6.56
C PHE A 187 1.11 13.43 5.13
N GLY A 188 1.41 14.53 4.46
CA GLY A 188 1.26 14.69 3.01
C GLY A 188 2.62 14.88 2.36
N ILE A 189 2.83 14.29 1.19
CA ILE A 189 4.04 14.45 0.39
C ILE A 189 3.66 14.52 -1.09
N ASP A 190 4.41 15.31 -1.86
CA ASP A 190 4.27 15.33 -3.31
C ASP A 190 5.61 15.05 -4.03
N ALA A 191 5.51 14.78 -5.32
CA ALA A 191 6.65 14.43 -6.15
C ALA A 191 7.67 15.56 -6.33
N SER A 192 7.34 16.83 -5.98
CA SER A 192 8.30 17.93 -5.97
C SER A 192 9.21 17.93 -4.76
N GLY A 193 8.87 17.14 -3.73
CA GLY A 193 9.58 17.08 -2.45
C GLY A 193 8.92 17.90 -1.34
N TRP A 194 7.80 18.59 -1.61
CA TRP A 194 7.03 19.22 -0.54
C TRP A 194 6.50 18.14 0.41
N CYS A 195 6.63 18.38 1.70
CA CYS A 195 6.16 17.47 2.76
C CYS A 195 5.58 18.27 3.92
N ALA A 196 4.41 17.89 4.42
CA ALA A 196 3.81 18.46 5.63
C ALA A 196 3.36 17.37 6.59
N VAL A 197 3.64 17.54 7.87
CA VAL A 197 3.43 16.54 8.91
C VAL A 197 2.38 17.01 9.90
N LEU A 198 1.33 16.20 10.11
CA LEU A 198 0.30 16.46 11.10
C LEU A 198 0.64 15.81 12.45
N ARG A 199 1.31 14.64 12.44
CA ARG A 199 1.69 13.90 13.66
C ARG A 199 3.05 13.26 13.48
N HIS A 200 3.87 13.35 14.52
CA HIS A 200 5.24 12.81 14.60
C HIS A 200 6.20 13.47 13.60
N GLN A 201 6.98 12.69 12.84
CA GLN A 201 8.01 13.23 11.96
C GLN A 201 8.22 12.39 10.70
N VAL A 202 8.74 13.04 9.66
CA VAL A 202 9.24 12.44 8.42
C VAL A 202 10.67 12.89 8.18
N ASP A 203 11.55 11.98 7.81
CA ASP A 203 12.93 12.28 7.42
C ASP A 203 13.03 12.27 5.89
N LEU A 204 13.45 13.39 5.31
CA LEU A 204 13.63 13.58 3.87
C LEU A 204 15.11 13.58 3.55
N ALA A 205 15.58 12.71 2.67
CA ALA A 205 16.90 12.73 2.09
C ALA A 205 16.78 13.17 0.63
N LEU A 206 17.13 14.42 0.33
CA LEU A 206 16.95 15.04 -0.98
C LEU A 206 18.30 15.26 -1.67
N VAL A 207 18.34 15.07 -2.98
CA VAL A 207 19.51 15.34 -3.81
C VAL A 207 19.44 16.80 -4.26
N GLY A 208 20.38 17.61 -3.82
CA GLY A 208 20.52 19.00 -4.25
C GLY A 208 20.99 19.14 -5.71
N ALA A 209 20.92 20.34 -6.24
CA ALA A 209 21.38 20.64 -7.60
C ALA A 209 22.89 20.37 -7.81
N ASP A 210 23.67 20.37 -6.72
CA ASP A 210 25.10 20.02 -6.70
C ASP A 210 25.36 18.50 -6.60
N GLY A 211 24.31 17.66 -6.61
CA GLY A 211 24.39 16.21 -6.47
C GLY A 211 24.61 15.71 -5.03
N LYS A 212 24.68 16.62 -4.06
CA LYS A 212 24.82 16.22 -2.64
C LYS A 212 23.47 15.87 -2.04
N VAL A 213 23.50 14.87 -1.15
CA VAL A 213 22.32 14.49 -0.37
C VAL A 213 22.26 15.35 0.89
N VAL A 214 21.14 16.01 1.09
CA VAL A 214 20.84 16.77 2.30
C VAL A 214 19.64 16.15 2.99
N THR A 215 19.74 15.96 4.30
CA THR A 215 18.67 15.37 5.11
C THR A 215 17.93 16.45 5.89
N TYR A 216 16.61 16.42 5.83
CA TYR A 216 15.72 17.30 6.58
C TYR A 216 14.78 16.45 7.43
N THR A 217 14.61 16.82 8.71
CA THR A 217 13.57 16.24 9.56
C THR A 217 12.40 17.21 9.66
N VAL A 218 11.25 16.78 9.17
CA VAL A 218 10.00 17.56 9.24
C VAL A 218 9.19 17.03 10.43
N GLY A 219 9.07 17.81 11.48
CA GLY A 219 8.33 17.46 12.69
C GLY A 219 6.87 17.83 12.62
N GLU A 220 6.12 17.44 13.65
CA GLU A 220 4.69 17.72 13.79
C GLU A 220 4.36 19.20 13.64
N GLY A 221 3.30 19.51 12.90
CA GLY A 221 2.86 20.89 12.61
C GLY A 221 3.74 21.67 11.63
N ASN A 222 4.79 21.04 11.09
CA ASN A 222 5.72 21.67 10.16
C ASN A 222 5.58 21.12 8.75
N GLN A 223 6.13 21.86 7.81
CA GLN A 223 6.27 21.50 6.40
C GLN A 223 7.67 21.80 5.91
N PHE A 224 8.11 21.07 4.91
CA PHE A 224 9.28 21.35 4.11
C PHE A 224 8.86 21.92 2.76
N ASN A 225 9.48 23.00 2.36
CA ASN A 225 9.28 23.65 1.06
C ASN A 225 10.51 23.44 0.17
N PRO A 226 10.43 22.63 -0.89
CA PRO A 226 11.55 22.38 -1.79
C PRO A 226 12.01 23.63 -2.56
N GLY A 227 11.13 24.62 -2.74
CA GLY A 227 11.47 25.88 -3.42
C GLY A 227 12.40 26.79 -2.61
N THR A 228 12.31 26.75 -1.27
CA THR A 228 13.19 27.52 -0.36
C THR A 228 14.25 26.66 0.30
N GLY A 229 14.09 25.33 0.32
CA GLY A 229 14.94 24.40 1.05
C GLY A 229 14.79 24.49 2.56
N GLU A 230 13.70 25.06 3.06
CA GLU A 230 13.48 25.31 4.48
C GLU A 230 12.31 24.53 5.05
N THR A 231 12.41 24.25 6.36
CA THR A 231 11.29 23.75 7.16
C THR A 231 10.67 24.90 7.94
N GLY A 232 9.34 24.91 8.04
CA GLY A 232 8.61 25.92 8.78
C GLY A 232 7.21 25.47 9.16
N PRO A 233 6.47 26.24 9.96
CA PRO A 233 5.15 25.86 10.42
C PRO A 233 4.17 25.77 9.25
N VAL A 234 3.28 24.78 9.33
CA VAL A 234 2.13 24.69 8.42
C VAL A 234 1.11 25.76 8.78
N SER A 235 0.49 26.41 7.78
CA SER A 235 -0.56 27.37 8.04
C SER A 235 -1.76 26.73 8.76
N PRO A 236 -2.47 27.43 9.65
CA PRO A 236 -3.62 26.91 10.37
C PRO A 236 -4.72 26.37 9.44
N SER A 237 -4.96 27.02 8.32
CA SER A 237 -5.93 26.58 7.31
C SER A 237 -5.54 25.24 6.69
N TYR A 238 -4.24 25.03 6.44
CA TYR A 238 -3.75 23.77 5.89
C TYR A 238 -3.71 22.66 6.93
N LEU A 239 -3.42 22.95 8.21
CA LEU A 239 -3.56 21.98 9.30
C LEU A 239 -5.00 21.50 9.44
N ASN A 240 -5.98 22.41 9.33
CA ASN A 240 -7.40 22.03 9.30
C ASN A 240 -7.73 21.11 8.12
N PHE A 241 -7.19 21.40 6.93
CA PHE A 241 -7.35 20.54 5.76
C PHE A 241 -6.73 19.17 6.00
N LEU A 242 -5.50 19.08 6.51
CA LEU A 242 -4.84 17.81 6.86
C LEU A 242 -5.66 17.02 7.87
N SER A 243 -6.22 17.68 8.88
CA SER A 243 -7.09 17.05 9.89
C SER A 243 -8.36 16.48 9.27
N GLN A 244 -8.97 17.17 8.30
CA GLN A 244 -10.13 16.67 7.55
C GLN A 244 -9.76 15.45 6.71
N VAL A 245 -8.62 15.48 6.01
CA VAL A 245 -8.13 14.32 5.22
C VAL A 245 -7.87 13.14 6.14
N PHE A 246 -7.25 13.36 7.31
CA PHE A 246 -7.04 12.33 8.32
C PHE A 246 -8.37 11.73 8.79
N SER A 247 -9.33 12.56 9.18
CA SER A 247 -10.65 12.11 9.62
C SER A 247 -11.35 11.29 8.54
N ALA A 248 -11.29 11.75 7.28
CA ALA A 248 -11.87 11.01 6.15
C ALA A 248 -11.20 9.64 5.94
N SER A 249 -9.89 9.52 6.18
CA SER A 249 -9.16 8.24 6.07
C SER A 249 -9.47 7.25 7.20
N THR A 250 -10.02 7.73 8.33
CA THR A 250 -10.38 6.94 9.51
C THR A 250 -11.88 6.69 9.65
N THR A 251 -12.70 7.31 8.79
CA THR A 251 -14.16 7.15 8.82
C THR A 251 -14.57 5.93 8.01
N PRO A 252 -15.45 5.06 8.54
CA PRO A 252 -16.03 3.96 7.78
C PRO A 252 -16.80 4.47 6.56
N TYR A 253 -16.68 3.80 5.44
CA TYR A 253 -17.49 4.11 4.27
C TYR A 253 -17.94 2.83 3.55
N SER A 254 -18.97 2.98 2.73
CA SER A 254 -19.53 1.93 1.91
C SER A 254 -19.56 2.38 0.46
N ALA A 255 -19.06 1.54 -0.43
CA ALA A 255 -19.16 1.75 -1.87
C ALA A 255 -20.00 0.63 -2.50
N SER A 256 -20.96 0.99 -3.33
CA SER A 256 -21.69 0.04 -4.15
C SER A 256 -20.97 -0.17 -5.48
N PHE A 257 -20.91 -1.41 -5.93
CA PHE A 257 -20.42 -1.73 -7.27
C PHE A 257 -21.44 -2.59 -8.02
N SER A 258 -21.43 -2.51 -9.34
CA SER A 258 -22.18 -3.43 -10.18
C SER A 258 -21.25 -4.10 -11.18
N VAL A 259 -21.33 -5.42 -11.27
CA VAL A 259 -20.57 -6.19 -12.26
C VAL A 259 -21.59 -6.69 -13.28
N ALA A 260 -21.35 -6.36 -14.56
CA ALA A 260 -22.13 -6.97 -15.65
C ALA A 260 -21.77 -8.46 -15.69
N THR A 261 -22.78 -9.32 -15.61
CA THR A 261 -22.57 -10.76 -15.81
C THR A 261 -22.26 -11.00 -17.29
N PRO A 262 -21.17 -11.73 -17.62
CA PRO A 262 -20.94 -12.11 -19.00
C PRO A 262 -22.08 -12.99 -19.48
N ARG A 263 -22.63 -12.68 -20.65
CA ARG A 263 -23.63 -13.53 -21.31
C ARG A 263 -23.00 -14.89 -21.60
N THR A 264 -23.52 -15.92 -20.98
CA THR A 264 -23.23 -17.29 -21.37
C THR A 264 -24.38 -17.73 -22.26
N ASP A 265 -24.23 -17.55 -23.56
CA ASP A 265 -25.18 -18.09 -24.53
C ASP A 265 -25.00 -19.61 -24.55
N CYS A 266 -25.84 -20.32 -23.83
CA CYS A 266 -25.98 -21.77 -23.97
C CYS A 266 -26.77 -22.09 -25.24
N PHE A 267 -26.06 -22.43 -26.32
CA PHE A 267 -26.70 -23.01 -27.49
C PHE A 267 -27.12 -24.46 -27.18
N ILE A 268 -28.40 -24.67 -26.97
CA ILE A 268 -28.97 -26.03 -26.97
C ILE A 268 -29.08 -26.44 -28.44
N SER A 269 -28.22 -27.32 -28.90
CA SER A 269 -28.33 -27.94 -30.21
C SER A 269 -29.60 -28.80 -30.25
N PRO A 270 -30.54 -28.59 -31.17
CA PRO A 270 -31.67 -29.48 -31.28
C PRO A 270 -31.18 -30.87 -31.67
N GLY A 271 -31.50 -31.84 -30.80
CA GLY A 271 -31.19 -33.25 -31.07
C GLY A 271 -31.89 -33.68 -32.35
N SER A 272 -31.14 -34.23 -33.30
CA SER A 272 -31.64 -34.91 -34.47
C SER A 272 -32.45 -36.13 -34.03
N GLY A 273 -33.78 -36.01 -34.03
CA GLY A 273 -34.65 -37.17 -33.92
C GLY A 273 -34.46 -38.06 -35.15
N SER A 274 -33.95 -39.24 -34.94
CA SER A 274 -33.97 -40.31 -35.95
C SER A 274 -35.35 -40.99 -35.94
N HIS A 275 -36.02 -40.98 -37.06
CA HIS A 275 -37.11 -41.89 -37.37
C HIS A 275 -36.61 -43.29 -37.70
#